data_4b10692949b8d7377ffc14329912c2b9
#
_entry.id   4b10692949b8d7377ffc14329912c2b9
#
_cell.length_a   1.000
_cell.length_b   1.000
_cell.length_c   1.000
_cell.angle_alpha   90.00
_cell.angle_beta   90.00
_cell.angle_gamma   90.00
#
_symmetry.space_group_name_H-M   'P 1'
#
loop_
_entity.id
_entity.type
_entity.pdbx_description
1 polymer ?
#
loop_
_entity_poly.entity_id
_entity_poly.type
_entity_poly.pdbx_seq_one_letter_code
_entity_poly.pdbx_strand_id
1 'polypeptide(L)'
;MAIMAMDMAQKTKLSAVFLIFCCANFTYAGDWQFDPSIIIDETYTDNVGLVASNEISSLVSQAGISIDSTYKAQQAVFNFSSQSTYALYSHDHKLDNDYHSVSSDLRLQLWPNGIILVATADIANRSRNFARNALADIVSADTVQVATYEGGIEYNVNNSDFIINSAISYRQTNSEDNIGDSEGMVAKINSNNGTSARHVFWELRHSYQELKNNGLNGKLSESEVKLGLITDYKVNPFLRYYNEGNSGSLGNPSRSIESNSYGLGIRWLISPRVFLDVSYNQPIGNKLDIDGNEQQEYVNAAIKWQPSSRTRLEANISERFYGNSYGFNFSHENRRLTNSIIYKEDVQTFTRNNFVTNIVGYYFCPNNTVSTIDECFVEDSAILSPDNPNNQGYQVFPIQELTLVEDNVFSLNKTLGWSSVLALPRTNISFNTNRHKRINLDSRIEDEYNATSLNISRKISGRSRVGLDISYTETSLQINTEFERTDRYRRYKVNYEKSLNSTLSFDLAVSYLNRSSDNLTFTYEEGRVSAKITKGF
;
A
#
# COMPACT_ATOMS: atom_id res chain seq x y z
N MET A 1 -2.83 24.31 -26.01
CA MET A 1 -2.48 23.26 -27.00
C MET A 1 -1.61 22.14 -26.43
N ALA A 2 -0.72 22.36 -25.48
CA ALA A 2 0.09 21.30 -24.85
C ALA A 2 -0.73 20.34 -23.95
N ILE A 3 -1.75 20.83 -23.27
CA ILE A 3 -2.63 20.03 -22.37
C ILE A 3 -3.48 19.01 -23.17
N MET A 4 -3.92 19.36 -24.39
CA MET A 4 -4.64 18.42 -25.27
C MET A 4 -3.75 17.29 -25.84
N ALA A 5 -2.43 17.49 -25.94
CA ALA A 5 -1.52 16.47 -26.46
C ALA A 5 -1.18 15.39 -25.42
N MET A 6 -1.15 15.72 -24.13
CA MET A 6 -0.95 14.74 -23.04
C MET A 6 -2.18 13.85 -22.86
N ASP A 7 -3.38 14.41 -22.97
CA ASP A 7 -4.65 13.67 -22.85
C ASP A 7 -4.83 12.63 -23.99
N MET A 8 -4.33 12.94 -25.20
CA MET A 8 -4.35 11.98 -26.32
C MET A 8 -3.35 10.83 -26.17
N ALA A 9 -2.21 11.02 -25.51
CA ALA A 9 -1.23 9.94 -25.31
C ALA A 9 -1.67 8.91 -24.25
N GLN A 10 -2.41 9.34 -23.24
CA GLN A 10 -3.05 8.43 -22.26
C GLN A 10 -4.22 7.66 -22.88
N LYS A 11 -5.05 8.33 -23.68
CA LYS A 11 -6.18 7.70 -24.39
C LYS A 11 -5.75 6.64 -25.40
N THR A 12 -4.59 6.82 -26.05
CA THR A 12 -4.06 5.82 -27.01
C THR A 12 -3.55 4.54 -26.32
N LYS A 13 -3.02 4.62 -25.11
CA LYS A 13 -2.56 3.43 -24.37
C LYS A 13 -3.74 2.59 -23.83
N LEU A 14 -4.79 3.23 -23.33
CA LEU A 14 -6.02 2.54 -22.92
C LEU A 14 -6.71 1.85 -24.11
N SER A 15 -6.71 2.52 -25.29
CA SER A 15 -7.26 1.96 -26.53
C SER A 15 -6.49 0.72 -27.01
N ALA A 16 -5.18 0.63 -26.76
CA ALA A 16 -4.38 -0.53 -27.15
C ALA A 16 -4.70 -1.76 -26.30
N VAL A 17 -4.93 -1.60 -25.00
CA VAL A 17 -5.35 -2.70 -24.12
C VAL A 17 -6.77 -3.17 -24.49
N PHE A 18 -7.67 -2.25 -24.83
CA PHE A 18 -9.03 -2.57 -25.27
C PHE A 18 -9.02 -3.25 -26.67
N LEU A 19 -8.14 -2.85 -27.57
CA LEU A 19 -7.99 -3.45 -28.92
C LEU A 19 -7.43 -4.88 -28.87
N ILE A 20 -6.53 -5.19 -27.95
CA ILE A 20 -6.04 -6.57 -27.75
C ILE A 20 -7.19 -7.47 -27.28
N PHE A 21 -8.13 -6.94 -26.49
CA PHE A 21 -9.31 -7.66 -26.05
C PHE A 21 -10.32 -7.92 -27.18
N CYS A 22 -10.49 -6.95 -28.09
CA CYS A 22 -11.42 -7.10 -29.23
C CYS A 22 -10.89 -8.03 -30.34
N CYS A 23 -9.55 -8.22 -30.45
CA CYS A 23 -8.94 -9.07 -31.47
C CYS A 23 -8.76 -10.54 -31.04
N ALA A 24 -8.88 -10.83 -29.74
CA ALA A 24 -8.91 -12.21 -29.28
C ALA A 24 -10.31 -12.76 -29.52
N ASN A 25 -10.51 -13.51 -30.62
CA ASN A 25 -11.66 -14.34 -30.81
C ASN A 25 -11.66 -15.44 -29.73
N PHE A 26 -12.12 -15.12 -28.53
CA PHE A 26 -12.34 -16.11 -27.48
C PHE A 26 -13.52 -17.00 -27.88
N THR A 27 -13.25 -18.07 -28.59
CA THR A 27 -14.24 -19.12 -28.94
C THR A 27 -14.59 -20.00 -27.73
N TYR A 28 -14.23 -19.60 -26.52
CA TYR A 28 -14.56 -20.31 -25.30
C TYR A 28 -15.93 -19.89 -24.79
N ALA A 29 -16.81 -20.87 -24.62
CA ALA A 29 -18.07 -20.66 -23.93
C ALA A 29 -17.78 -20.24 -22.49
N GLY A 30 -18.07 -18.99 -22.17
CA GLY A 30 -17.90 -18.40 -20.84
C GLY A 30 -19.11 -17.57 -20.49
N ASP A 31 -19.32 -17.37 -19.19
CA ASP A 31 -20.39 -16.54 -18.66
C ASP A 31 -19.90 -15.10 -18.47
N TRP A 32 -20.61 -14.16 -19.11
CA TRP A 32 -20.45 -12.74 -18.88
C TRP A 32 -21.51 -12.26 -17.90
N GLN A 33 -21.07 -11.61 -16.84
CA GLN A 33 -21.92 -10.78 -16.00
C GLN A 33 -21.51 -9.33 -16.21
N PHE A 34 -22.47 -8.47 -16.51
CA PHE A 34 -22.27 -7.07 -16.78
C PHE A 34 -23.30 -6.25 -16.03
N ASP A 35 -22.84 -5.51 -15.03
CA ASP A 35 -23.68 -4.79 -14.07
C ASP A 35 -23.38 -3.28 -14.13
N PRO A 36 -23.96 -2.53 -15.08
CA PRO A 36 -23.82 -1.08 -15.12
C PRO A 36 -24.73 -0.42 -14.09
N SER A 37 -24.26 0.69 -13.53
CA SER A 37 -25.09 1.48 -12.60
C SER A 37 -24.83 2.98 -12.73
N ILE A 38 -25.84 3.77 -12.37
CA ILE A 38 -25.75 5.21 -12.19
C ILE A 38 -25.74 5.49 -10.69
N ILE A 39 -24.90 6.42 -10.29
CA ILE A 39 -24.70 6.82 -8.91
C ILE A 39 -24.98 8.32 -8.81
N ILE A 40 -25.78 8.72 -7.84
CA ILE A 40 -25.96 10.11 -7.42
C ILE A 40 -25.70 10.14 -5.92
N ASP A 41 -24.80 11.03 -5.49
CA ASP A 41 -24.42 11.20 -4.10
C ASP A 41 -24.43 12.70 -3.75
N GLU A 42 -25.15 13.06 -2.71
CA GLU A 42 -25.19 14.39 -2.14
C GLU A 42 -24.55 14.36 -0.76
N THR A 43 -23.42 15.04 -0.62
CA THR A 43 -22.67 15.10 0.64
C THR A 43 -22.58 16.54 1.13
N TYR A 44 -23.16 16.81 2.30
CA TYR A 44 -22.93 18.04 3.04
C TYR A 44 -21.75 17.85 3.98
N THR A 45 -20.82 18.81 3.99
CA THR A 45 -19.70 18.91 4.94
C THR A 45 -19.66 20.30 5.53
N ASP A 46 -19.32 20.42 6.80
CA ASP A 46 -19.12 21.70 7.48
C ASP A 46 -17.70 22.27 7.31
N ASN A 47 -16.73 21.45 6.90
CA ASN A 47 -15.32 21.83 6.73
C ASN A 47 -14.69 21.16 5.49
N VAL A 48 -15.07 21.61 4.30
CA VAL A 48 -14.59 21.03 3.03
C VAL A 48 -13.08 21.19 2.83
N GLY A 49 -12.50 22.28 3.32
CA GLY A 49 -11.07 22.59 3.19
C GLY A 49 -10.18 21.88 4.21
N LEU A 50 -10.74 21.15 5.17
CA LEU A 50 -10.00 20.47 6.25
C LEU A 50 -9.05 21.43 6.99
N VAL A 51 -9.55 22.60 7.37
CA VAL A 51 -8.80 23.69 8.01
C VAL A 51 -9.18 23.86 9.47
N ALA A 52 -8.22 24.39 10.27
CA ALA A 52 -8.40 24.61 11.72
C ALA A 52 -9.26 25.84 12.06
N SER A 53 -9.35 26.80 11.14
CA SER A 53 -10.09 28.04 11.30
C SER A 53 -10.62 28.52 9.97
N ASN A 54 -11.65 29.35 9.99
CA ASN A 54 -12.36 29.79 8.78
C ASN A 54 -12.92 28.61 7.98
N GLU A 55 -13.52 27.67 8.67
CA GLU A 55 -14.16 26.49 8.08
C GLU A 55 -15.20 26.91 7.04
N ILE A 56 -15.17 26.23 5.90
CA ILE A 56 -16.11 26.46 4.80
C ILE A 56 -17.01 25.25 4.68
N SER A 57 -18.30 25.46 4.83
CA SER A 57 -19.28 24.41 4.57
C SER A 57 -19.56 24.30 3.06
N SER A 58 -19.78 23.10 2.60
CA SER A 58 -20.13 22.84 1.20
C SER A 58 -21.13 21.70 1.06
N LEU A 59 -22.00 21.84 0.09
CA LEU A 59 -22.74 20.73 -0.48
C LEU A 59 -21.96 20.24 -1.72
N VAL A 60 -21.56 18.99 -1.71
CA VAL A 60 -20.83 18.34 -2.81
C VAL A 60 -21.79 17.36 -3.49
N SER A 61 -22.24 17.75 -4.70
CA SER A 61 -23.12 16.95 -5.52
C SER A 61 -22.27 16.09 -6.48
N GLN A 62 -22.44 14.78 -6.43
CA GLN A 62 -21.69 13.86 -7.26
C GLN A 62 -22.64 13.07 -8.14
N ALA A 63 -22.33 13.00 -9.43
CA ALA A 63 -23.04 12.16 -10.38
C ALA A 63 -22.04 11.28 -11.14
N GLY A 64 -22.31 9.99 -11.21
CA GLY A 64 -21.36 9.06 -11.79
C GLY A 64 -21.98 7.83 -12.41
N ILE A 65 -21.14 7.14 -13.17
CA ILE A 65 -21.44 5.84 -13.77
C ILE A 65 -20.45 4.82 -13.22
N SER A 66 -20.94 3.65 -12.82
CA SER A 66 -20.11 2.51 -12.48
C SER A 66 -20.43 1.34 -13.40
N ILE A 67 -19.41 0.60 -13.76
CA ILE A 67 -19.51 -0.62 -14.55
C ILE A 67 -18.73 -1.71 -13.81
N ASP A 68 -19.42 -2.75 -13.37
CA ASP A 68 -18.83 -3.97 -12.88
C ASP A 68 -19.04 -5.08 -13.91
N SER A 69 -17.97 -5.75 -14.30
CA SER A 69 -18.04 -6.84 -15.27
C SER A 69 -17.16 -8.00 -14.85
N THR A 70 -17.70 -9.19 -14.97
CA THR A 70 -16.96 -10.43 -14.72
C THR A 70 -17.18 -11.39 -15.88
N TYR A 71 -16.07 -11.89 -16.44
CA TYR A 71 -16.07 -12.99 -17.39
C TYR A 71 -15.45 -14.22 -16.75
N LYS A 72 -16.13 -15.35 -16.84
CA LYS A 72 -15.64 -16.63 -16.34
C LYS A 72 -15.78 -17.70 -17.40
N ALA A 73 -14.64 -18.27 -17.80
CA ALA A 73 -14.55 -19.45 -18.64
C ALA A 73 -13.61 -20.46 -17.99
N GLN A 74 -13.52 -21.67 -18.54
CA GLN A 74 -12.65 -22.72 -18.00
C GLN A 74 -11.17 -22.31 -17.92
N GLN A 75 -10.70 -21.51 -18.87
CA GLN A 75 -9.30 -21.09 -18.96
C GLN A 75 -9.09 -19.59 -18.80
N ALA A 76 -10.15 -18.82 -18.60
CA ALA A 76 -10.06 -17.37 -18.49
C ALA A 76 -10.96 -16.83 -17.39
N VAL A 77 -10.42 -15.92 -16.58
CA VAL A 77 -11.17 -15.09 -15.65
C VAL A 77 -10.76 -13.65 -15.90
N PHE A 78 -11.76 -12.79 -16.10
CA PHE A 78 -11.57 -11.37 -16.20
C PHE A 78 -12.55 -10.67 -15.29
N ASN A 79 -12.03 -9.79 -14.43
CA ASN A 79 -12.80 -8.91 -13.58
C ASN A 79 -12.47 -7.49 -13.96
N PHE A 80 -13.47 -6.66 -14.07
CA PHE A 80 -13.35 -5.25 -14.38
C PHE A 80 -14.35 -4.47 -13.53
N SER A 81 -13.86 -3.45 -12.86
CA SER A 81 -14.68 -2.48 -12.14
C SER A 81 -14.20 -1.08 -12.51
N SER A 82 -15.10 -0.20 -12.88
CA SER A 82 -14.79 1.18 -13.21
C SER A 82 -15.86 2.09 -12.66
N GLN A 83 -15.46 3.19 -12.06
CA GLN A 83 -16.35 4.26 -11.64
C GLN A 83 -15.81 5.60 -12.14
N SER A 84 -16.68 6.36 -12.80
CA SER A 84 -16.41 7.71 -13.24
C SER A 84 -17.42 8.65 -12.59
N THR A 85 -16.96 9.63 -11.84
CA THR A 85 -17.78 10.51 -11.02
C THR A 85 -17.39 11.96 -11.29
N TYR A 86 -18.36 12.82 -11.55
CA TYR A 86 -18.19 14.26 -11.60
C TYR A 86 -18.69 14.88 -10.32
N ALA A 87 -17.87 15.69 -9.66
CA ALA A 87 -18.20 16.36 -8.40
C ALA A 87 -18.33 17.87 -8.61
N LEU A 88 -19.41 18.44 -8.07
CA LEU A 88 -19.75 19.85 -8.07
C LEU A 88 -19.69 20.39 -6.63
N TYR A 89 -18.97 21.46 -6.42
CA TYR A 89 -18.80 22.08 -5.08
C TYR A 89 -19.57 23.39 -5.00
N SER A 90 -20.54 23.46 -4.07
CA SER A 90 -21.41 24.64 -3.94
C SER A 90 -20.69 25.90 -3.46
N HIS A 91 -19.53 25.78 -2.82
CA HIS A 91 -18.77 26.92 -2.28
C HIS A 91 -17.77 27.50 -3.30
N ASP A 92 -17.21 26.68 -4.20
CA ASP A 92 -16.31 27.14 -5.26
C ASP A 92 -16.33 26.17 -6.47
N HIS A 93 -16.95 26.60 -7.55
CA HIS A 93 -17.03 25.83 -8.80
C HIS A 93 -15.68 25.66 -9.53
N LYS A 94 -14.61 26.34 -9.09
CA LYS A 94 -13.26 26.08 -9.66
C LYS A 94 -12.68 24.74 -9.19
N LEU A 95 -13.25 24.16 -8.14
CA LEU A 95 -12.90 22.85 -7.61
C LEU A 95 -13.67 21.71 -8.29
N ASP A 96 -14.68 22.05 -9.14
CA ASP A 96 -15.45 21.05 -9.85
C ASP A 96 -14.51 20.20 -10.70
N ASN A 97 -14.59 18.87 -10.54
CA ASN A 97 -13.64 17.97 -11.17
C ASN A 97 -14.25 16.58 -11.43
N ASP A 98 -13.65 15.87 -12.36
CA ASP A 98 -13.95 14.46 -12.62
C ASP A 98 -12.94 13.53 -11.94
N TYR A 99 -13.47 12.43 -11.43
CA TYR A 99 -12.70 11.43 -10.71
C TYR A 99 -12.95 10.06 -11.33
N HIS A 100 -11.89 9.35 -11.64
CA HIS A 100 -11.97 8.03 -12.23
C HIS A 100 -11.28 7.01 -11.32
N SER A 101 -11.92 5.87 -11.16
CA SER A 101 -11.28 4.69 -10.59
C SER A 101 -11.51 3.50 -11.52
N VAL A 102 -10.47 2.71 -11.72
CA VAL A 102 -10.51 1.49 -12.52
C VAL A 102 -9.77 0.41 -11.79
N SER A 103 -10.35 -0.77 -11.71
CA SER A 103 -9.67 -1.98 -11.27
C SER A 103 -9.95 -3.09 -12.27
N SER A 104 -8.90 -3.70 -12.80
CA SER A 104 -9.01 -4.77 -13.78
C SER A 104 -8.02 -5.88 -13.46
N ASP A 105 -8.48 -7.11 -13.51
CA ASP A 105 -7.67 -8.33 -13.34
C ASP A 105 -8.04 -9.32 -14.43
N LEU A 106 -7.05 -9.74 -15.20
CA LEU A 106 -7.14 -10.78 -16.21
C LEU A 106 -6.22 -11.95 -15.83
N ARG A 107 -6.76 -13.14 -15.81
CA ARG A 107 -6.04 -14.40 -15.72
C ARG A 107 -6.45 -15.31 -16.87
N LEU A 108 -5.50 -15.64 -17.75
CA LEU A 108 -5.72 -16.52 -18.88
C LEU A 108 -4.78 -17.70 -18.81
N GLN A 109 -5.32 -18.89 -18.65
CA GLN A 109 -4.55 -20.13 -18.68
C GLN A 109 -4.17 -20.47 -20.12
N LEU A 110 -2.89 -20.30 -20.47
CA LEU A 110 -2.39 -20.58 -21.81
C LEU A 110 -2.15 -22.07 -22.04
N TRP A 111 -1.74 -22.77 -20.98
CA TRP A 111 -1.47 -24.20 -21.02
C TRP A 111 -2.06 -24.91 -19.82
N PRO A 112 -2.62 -26.11 -19.98
CA PRO A 112 -3.13 -26.90 -18.86
C PRO A 112 -2.08 -27.17 -17.77
N ASN A 113 -0.80 -27.12 -18.13
CA ASN A 113 0.33 -27.42 -17.26
C ASN A 113 0.86 -26.19 -16.48
N GLY A 114 0.00 -25.22 -16.18
CA GLY A 114 0.32 -24.21 -15.18
C GLY A 114 0.83 -22.87 -15.70
N ILE A 115 0.88 -22.62 -17.02
CA ILE A 115 1.25 -21.31 -17.58
C ILE A 115 0.00 -20.42 -17.65
N ILE A 116 0.05 -19.28 -16.96
CA ILE A 116 -1.04 -18.31 -16.86
C ILE A 116 -0.51 -16.94 -17.28
N LEU A 117 -1.18 -16.32 -18.24
CA LEU A 117 -1.00 -14.89 -18.52
C LEU A 117 -1.78 -14.11 -17.48
N VAL A 118 -1.17 -13.09 -16.89
CA VAL A 118 -1.82 -12.16 -15.95
C VAL A 118 -1.66 -10.73 -16.45
N ALA A 119 -2.72 -9.94 -16.29
CA ALA A 119 -2.66 -8.50 -16.52
C ALA A 119 -3.56 -7.80 -15.52
N THR A 120 -3.04 -6.76 -14.89
CA THR A 120 -3.81 -5.93 -13.95
C THR A 120 -3.70 -4.47 -14.35
N ALA A 121 -4.75 -3.71 -14.11
CA ALA A 121 -4.76 -2.26 -14.22
C ALA A 121 -5.53 -1.70 -13.04
N ASP A 122 -4.92 -0.76 -12.34
CA ASP A 122 -5.53 -0.05 -11.22
C ASP A 122 -5.35 1.46 -11.44
N ILE A 123 -6.44 2.22 -11.40
CA ILE A 123 -6.43 3.68 -11.38
C ILE A 123 -7.19 4.09 -10.14
N ALA A 124 -6.52 4.80 -9.25
CA ALA A 124 -7.11 5.22 -7.99
C ALA A 124 -6.73 6.65 -7.64
N ASN A 125 -7.66 7.36 -7.01
CA ASN A 125 -7.37 8.65 -6.42
C ASN A 125 -6.55 8.46 -5.15
N ARG A 126 -5.45 9.19 -5.04
CA ARG A 126 -4.57 9.21 -3.87
C ARG A 126 -4.49 10.61 -3.31
N SER A 127 -4.16 10.75 -2.05
CA SER A 127 -3.89 12.07 -1.47
C SER A 127 -2.71 12.72 -2.20
N ARG A 128 -2.87 13.98 -2.58
CA ARG A 128 -1.77 14.81 -3.08
C ARG A 128 -0.79 15.14 -1.97
N ASN A 129 -1.31 15.41 -0.79
CA ASN A 129 -0.52 15.65 0.42
C ASN A 129 -1.08 14.80 1.58
N PHE A 130 -0.48 13.64 1.79
CA PHE A 130 -0.89 12.72 2.86
C PHE A 130 -0.80 13.37 4.25
N ALA A 131 0.12 14.32 4.42
CA ALA A 131 0.26 15.08 5.65
C ALA A 131 -0.91 16.05 5.91
N ARG A 132 -1.74 16.34 4.91
CA ARG A 132 -2.92 17.22 5.02
C ARG A 132 -4.22 16.45 4.86
N ASN A 133 -4.34 15.61 3.85
CA ASN A 133 -5.52 14.79 3.55
C ASN A 133 -5.17 13.30 3.51
N ALA A 134 -4.93 12.67 4.67
CA ALA A 134 -4.57 11.25 4.75
C ALA A 134 -5.65 10.29 4.23
N LEU A 135 -6.89 10.74 4.09
CA LEU A 135 -8.01 9.91 3.67
C LEU A 135 -8.17 9.83 2.15
N ALA A 136 -7.45 10.67 1.38
CA ALA A 136 -7.55 10.76 -0.07
C ALA A 136 -9.02 10.94 -0.55
N ASP A 137 -9.75 11.80 0.12
CA ASP A 137 -11.19 11.94 -0.02
C ASP A 137 -11.55 12.92 -1.14
N ILE A 138 -12.41 12.50 -2.06
CA ILE A 138 -12.90 13.31 -3.18
C ILE A 138 -13.63 14.56 -2.67
N VAL A 139 -14.38 14.48 -1.57
CA VAL A 139 -15.14 15.62 -1.01
C VAL A 139 -14.23 16.78 -0.66
N SER A 140 -12.99 16.52 -0.27
CA SER A 140 -11.99 17.56 0.07
C SER A 140 -11.14 18.01 -1.11
N ALA A 141 -11.37 17.48 -2.31
CA ALA A 141 -10.78 17.86 -3.61
C ALA A 141 -9.23 17.80 -3.73
N ASP A 142 -8.49 17.45 -2.69
CA ASP A 142 -7.02 17.42 -2.69
C ASP A 142 -6.48 16.01 -3.01
N THR A 143 -6.79 15.54 -4.22
CA THR A 143 -6.36 14.20 -4.69
C THR A 143 -5.70 14.27 -6.04
N VAL A 144 -4.89 13.24 -6.34
CA VAL A 144 -4.27 12.98 -7.65
C VAL A 144 -4.61 11.58 -8.09
N GLN A 145 -4.70 11.35 -9.38
CA GLN A 145 -4.83 10.00 -9.92
C GLN A 145 -3.48 9.32 -10.02
N VAL A 146 -3.44 8.08 -9.58
CA VAL A 146 -2.30 7.17 -9.74
C VAL A 146 -2.76 5.95 -10.49
N ALA A 147 -2.12 5.69 -11.63
CA ALA A 147 -2.39 4.54 -12.48
C ALA A 147 -1.25 3.53 -12.36
N THR A 148 -1.58 2.27 -12.08
CA THR A 148 -0.63 1.16 -12.04
C THR A 148 -1.07 0.09 -13.02
N TYR A 149 -0.17 -0.31 -13.90
CA TYR A 149 -0.36 -1.39 -14.87
C TYR A 149 0.66 -2.49 -14.61
N GLU A 150 0.24 -3.72 -14.62
CA GLU A 150 1.15 -4.87 -14.53
C GLU A 150 0.72 -5.95 -15.51
N GLY A 151 1.67 -6.47 -16.28
CA GLY A 151 1.43 -7.57 -17.21
C GLY A 151 2.55 -8.59 -17.13
N GLY A 152 2.19 -9.88 -17.13
CA GLY A 152 3.20 -10.90 -16.92
C GLY A 152 2.71 -12.33 -17.15
N ILE A 153 3.60 -13.25 -16.83
CA ILE A 153 3.36 -14.70 -16.92
C ILE A 153 3.62 -15.32 -15.55
N GLU A 154 2.70 -16.14 -15.11
CA GLU A 154 2.87 -17.03 -13.97
C GLU A 154 3.03 -18.46 -14.43
N TYR A 155 3.87 -19.21 -13.75
CA TYR A 155 3.98 -20.66 -13.91
C TYR A 155 3.81 -21.32 -12.54
N ASN A 156 2.69 -22.03 -12.39
CA ASN A 156 2.28 -22.65 -11.15
C ASN A 156 2.08 -24.16 -11.36
N VAL A 157 2.96 -24.96 -10.76
CA VAL A 157 2.88 -26.42 -10.76
C VAL A 157 2.88 -26.92 -9.33
N ASN A 158 1.93 -27.79 -9.03
CA ASN A 158 1.84 -28.45 -7.73
C ASN A 158 1.56 -29.93 -7.97
N ASN A 159 2.58 -30.73 -7.84
CA ASN A 159 2.48 -32.20 -7.94
C ASN A 159 3.20 -32.89 -6.78
N SER A 160 3.22 -34.23 -6.79
CA SER A 160 3.87 -35.01 -5.73
C SER A 160 5.39 -34.87 -5.71
N ASP A 161 6.01 -34.54 -6.84
CA ASP A 161 7.46 -34.53 -6.99
C ASP A 161 8.06 -33.17 -6.70
N PHE A 162 7.39 -32.09 -7.14
CA PHE A 162 7.81 -30.72 -6.88
C PHE A 162 6.66 -29.73 -6.93
N ILE A 163 6.88 -28.62 -6.25
CA ILE A 163 5.99 -27.45 -6.26
C ILE A 163 6.81 -26.27 -6.79
N ILE A 164 6.31 -25.61 -7.83
CA ILE A 164 6.91 -24.38 -8.38
C ILE A 164 5.81 -23.33 -8.51
N ASN A 165 6.06 -22.17 -7.92
CA ASN A 165 5.27 -20.97 -8.11
C ASN A 165 6.22 -19.85 -8.57
N SER A 166 6.11 -19.45 -9.82
CA SER A 166 6.94 -18.42 -10.39
C SER A 166 6.10 -17.39 -11.13
N ALA A 167 6.56 -16.16 -11.12
CA ALA A 167 5.95 -15.07 -11.86
C ALA A 167 7.06 -14.15 -12.39
N ILE A 168 6.85 -13.66 -13.59
CA ILE A 168 7.62 -12.55 -14.17
C ILE A 168 6.64 -11.56 -14.74
N SER A 169 6.76 -10.31 -14.35
CA SER A 169 5.88 -9.23 -14.80
C SER A 169 6.66 -7.95 -15.08
N TYR A 170 6.09 -7.13 -15.93
CA TYR A 170 6.48 -5.75 -16.11
C TYR A 170 5.42 -4.88 -15.46
N ARG A 171 5.86 -3.94 -14.61
CA ARG A 171 4.99 -3.00 -13.89
C ARG A 171 5.32 -1.59 -14.31
N GLN A 172 4.29 -0.76 -14.46
CA GLN A 172 4.40 0.67 -14.66
C GLN A 172 3.42 1.39 -13.73
N THR A 173 3.92 2.40 -13.01
CA THR A 173 3.11 3.30 -12.18
C THR A 173 3.31 4.71 -12.70
N ASN A 174 2.22 5.44 -12.94
CA ASN A 174 2.21 6.83 -13.36
C ASN A 174 1.26 7.61 -12.46
N SER A 175 1.64 8.80 -12.06
CA SER A 175 0.82 9.72 -11.28
C SER A 175 0.71 11.08 -11.96
N GLU A 176 -0.37 11.81 -11.72
CA GLU A 176 -0.57 13.15 -12.29
C GLU A 176 0.47 14.16 -11.81
N ASP A 177 0.99 13.99 -10.61
CA ASP A 177 2.02 14.85 -10.02
C ASP A 177 3.45 14.30 -10.21
N ASN A 178 3.61 13.22 -10.97
CA ASN A 178 4.87 12.50 -11.24
C ASN A 178 5.61 12.01 -9.98
N ILE A 179 4.96 11.95 -8.83
CA ILE A 179 5.56 11.46 -7.59
C ILE A 179 5.33 9.96 -7.45
N GLY A 180 6.41 9.19 -7.31
CA GLY A 180 6.39 7.73 -7.21
C GLY A 180 6.16 7.03 -8.55
N ASP A 181 6.36 7.72 -9.66
CA ASP A 181 6.37 7.11 -10.98
C ASP A 181 7.48 6.07 -11.06
N SER A 182 7.21 4.97 -11.71
CA SER A 182 8.22 3.93 -11.89
C SER A 182 7.80 2.93 -12.95
N GLU A 183 8.78 2.34 -13.61
CA GLU A 183 8.55 1.25 -14.54
C GLU A 183 9.65 0.20 -14.42
N GLY A 184 9.32 -1.06 -14.64
CA GLY A 184 10.34 -2.10 -14.64
C GLY A 184 9.83 -3.52 -14.45
N MET A 185 10.78 -4.42 -14.26
CA MET A 185 10.53 -5.84 -14.11
C MET A 185 10.44 -6.27 -12.66
N VAL A 186 9.52 -7.19 -12.41
CA VAL A 186 9.40 -7.93 -11.16
C VAL A 186 9.38 -9.42 -11.47
N ALA A 187 10.25 -10.19 -10.81
CA ALA A 187 10.28 -11.64 -10.96
C ALA A 187 10.32 -12.31 -9.58
N LYS A 188 9.58 -13.39 -9.44
CA LYS A 188 9.56 -14.20 -8.22
C LYS A 188 9.54 -15.68 -8.58
N ILE A 189 10.28 -16.49 -7.83
CA ILE A 189 10.23 -17.94 -7.91
C ILE A 189 10.29 -18.54 -6.52
N ASN A 190 9.36 -19.43 -6.23
CA ASN A 190 9.36 -20.28 -5.06
C ASN A 190 9.26 -21.71 -5.54
N SER A 191 10.21 -22.53 -5.16
CA SER A 191 10.20 -23.95 -5.48
C SER A 191 10.59 -24.79 -4.28
N ASN A 192 9.92 -25.90 -4.13
CA ASN A 192 10.27 -26.89 -3.13
C ASN A 192 9.96 -28.31 -3.65
N ASN A 193 10.51 -29.30 -2.99
CA ASN A 193 10.14 -30.68 -3.25
C ASN A 193 8.68 -30.94 -2.89
N GLY A 194 8.06 -31.85 -3.64
CA GLY A 194 6.73 -32.36 -3.33
C GLY A 194 6.74 -33.41 -2.20
N THR A 195 5.61 -34.05 -2.00
CA THR A 195 5.39 -35.04 -0.95
C THR A 195 6.04 -36.39 -1.21
N SER A 196 6.49 -36.68 -2.45
CA SER A 196 7.16 -37.93 -2.84
C SER A 196 8.67 -37.97 -2.52
N ALA A 197 9.24 -36.84 -2.11
CA ALA A 197 10.68 -36.75 -1.81
C ALA A 197 11.06 -37.69 -0.64
N ARG A 198 12.07 -38.56 -0.87
CA ARG A 198 12.52 -39.56 0.10
C ARG A 198 13.94 -39.36 0.60
N HIS A 199 14.82 -38.78 -0.20
CA HIS A 199 16.25 -38.70 0.10
C HIS A 199 16.75 -37.28 0.25
N VAL A 200 16.21 -36.37 -0.55
CA VAL A 200 16.66 -34.97 -0.58
C VAL A 200 15.45 -34.05 -0.52
N PHE A 201 15.56 -32.99 0.26
CA PHE A 201 14.63 -31.88 0.19
C PHE A 201 15.36 -30.61 -0.29
N TRP A 202 14.63 -29.75 -0.98
CA TRP A 202 15.11 -28.42 -1.35
C TRP A 202 14.02 -27.38 -1.13
N GLU A 203 14.45 -26.17 -0.86
CA GLU A 203 13.61 -24.97 -0.86
C GLU A 203 14.41 -23.88 -1.58
N LEU A 204 13.82 -23.29 -2.62
CA LEU A 204 14.37 -22.16 -3.36
C LEU A 204 13.37 -21.03 -3.29
N ARG A 205 13.82 -19.85 -2.88
CA ARG A 205 13.11 -18.59 -3.00
C ARG A 205 14.02 -17.61 -3.69
N HIS A 206 13.47 -16.93 -4.68
CA HIS A 206 14.16 -15.83 -5.34
C HIS A 206 13.15 -14.76 -5.69
N SER A 207 13.49 -13.53 -5.41
CA SER A 207 12.77 -12.35 -5.86
C SER A 207 13.75 -11.37 -6.50
N TYR A 208 13.34 -10.77 -7.59
CA TYR A 208 14.07 -9.74 -8.30
C TYR A 208 13.11 -8.63 -8.67
N GLN A 209 13.53 -7.40 -8.46
CA GLN A 209 12.82 -6.21 -8.88
C GLN A 209 13.82 -5.19 -9.42
N GLU A 210 13.57 -4.67 -10.59
CA GLU A 210 14.28 -3.53 -11.15
C GLU A 210 13.25 -2.49 -11.57
N LEU A 211 13.24 -1.36 -10.89
CA LEU A 211 12.40 -0.21 -11.20
C LEU A 211 13.25 0.97 -11.61
N LYS A 212 12.72 1.77 -12.52
CA LYS A 212 13.36 2.96 -13.08
C LYS A 212 12.40 4.13 -13.04
N ASN A 213 12.94 5.31 -12.79
CA ASN A 213 12.25 6.57 -12.92
C ASN A 213 13.26 7.70 -13.22
N ASN A 214 12.97 8.55 -14.19
CA ASN A 214 13.77 9.75 -14.53
C ASN A 214 15.29 9.49 -14.65
N GLY A 215 15.67 8.33 -15.21
CA GLY A 215 17.08 7.94 -15.37
C GLY A 215 17.73 7.32 -14.13
N LEU A 216 17.05 7.31 -12.99
CA LEU A 216 17.45 6.56 -11.81
C LEU A 216 16.93 5.14 -11.88
N ASN A 217 17.66 4.21 -11.31
CA ASN A 217 17.22 2.81 -11.18
C ASN A 217 17.50 2.25 -9.77
N GLY A 218 16.58 1.41 -9.32
CA GLY A 218 16.74 0.62 -8.10
C GLY A 218 16.56 -0.85 -8.41
N LYS A 219 17.55 -1.66 -8.03
CA LYS A 219 17.54 -3.11 -8.18
C LYS A 219 17.53 -3.75 -6.80
N LEU A 220 16.55 -4.61 -6.58
CA LEU A 220 16.39 -5.41 -5.39
C LEU A 220 16.45 -6.88 -5.79
N SER A 221 17.32 -7.65 -5.16
CA SER A 221 17.48 -9.08 -5.41
C SER A 221 17.61 -9.81 -4.09
N GLU A 222 16.80 -10.81 -3.87
CA GLU A 222 16.87 -11.68 -2.69
C GLU A 222 16.76 -13.14 -3.10
N SER A 223 17.68 -13.97 -2.64
CA SER A 223 17.71 -15.41 -2.93
C SER A 223 17.96 -16.19 -1.65
N GLU A 224 17.18 -17.21 -1.39
CA GLU A 224 17.43 -18.20 -0.35
C GLU A 224 17.31 -19.59 -0.93
N VAL A 225 18.33 -20.40 -0.72
CA VAL A 225 18.37 -21.81 -1.12
C VAL A 225 18.66 -22.66 0.10
N LYS A 226 17.85 -23.69 0.33
CA LYS A 226 18.10 -24.75 1.29
C LYS A 226 18.15 -26.07 0.55
N LEU A 227 19.20 -26.86 0.78
CA LEU A 227 19.34 -28.20 0.25
C LEU A 227 19.70 -29.16 1.39
N GLY A 228 18.89 -30.15 1.65
CA GLY A 228 19.08 -31.05 2.78
C GLY A 228 18.79 -32.51 2.47
N LEU A 229 19.28 -33.36 3.35
CA LEU A 229 19.06 -34.79 3.31
C LEU A 229 17.85 -35.16 4.17
N ILE A 230 16.98 -35.99 3.64
CA ILE A 230 15.89 -36.62 4.40
C ILE A 230 16.45 -37.90 5.01
N THR A 231 16.50 -37.96 6.32
CA THR A 231 16.99 -39.14 7.05
C THR A 231 15.82 -39.93 7.65
N ASP A 232 16.08 -41.14 8.07
CA ASP A 232 15.08 -41.94 8.81
C ASP A 232 14.85 -41.42 10.24
N TYR A 233 15.63 -40.43 10.67
CA TYR A 233 15.55 -39.81 11.98
C TYR A 233 14.72 -38.50 11.90
N LYS A 234 14.35 -37.96 13.06
CA LYS A 234 13.65 -36.69 13.20
C LYS A 234 14.52 -35.46 12.88
N VAL A 235 15.78 -35.65 12.57
CA VAL A 235 16.75 -34.57 12.32
C VAL A 235 17.35 -34.73 10.93
N ASN A 236 17.15 -33.73 10.10
CA ASN A 236 17.60 -33.68 8.72
C ASN A 236 18.64 -32.57 8.55
N PRO A 237 19.89 -32.86 8.20
CA PRO A 237 20.89 -31.84 7.96
C PRO A 237 20.62 -31.12 6.64
N PHE A 238 20.96 -29.83 6.57
CA PHE A 238 20.87 -29.04 5.36
C PHE A 238 21.96 -27.98 5.22
N LEU A 239 22.21 -27.59 3.97
CA LEU A 239 22.98 -26.42 3.58
C LEU A 239 22.02 -25.27 3.30
N ARG A 240 22.41 -24.07 3.73
CA ARG A 240 21.70 -22.83 3.42
C ARG A 240 22.63 -21.88 2.69
N TYR A 241 22.13 -21.26 1.63
CA TYR A 241 22.74 -20.12 0.96
C TYR A 241 21.73 -18.98 0.94
N TYR A 242 22.19 -17.79 1.32
CA TYR A 242 21.40 -16.56 1.29
C TYR A 242 22.19 -15.48 0.55
N ASN A 243 21.52 -14.78 -0.36
CA ASN A 243 22.08 -13.65 -1.09
C ASN A 243 21.02 -12.57 -1.24
N GLU A 244 21.36 -11.38 -0.78
CA GLU A 244 20.56 -10.17 -0.93
C GLU A 244 21.46 -9.06 -1.45
N GLY A 245 20.99 -8.37 -2.51
CA GLY A 245 21.68 -7.24 -3.09
C GLY A 245 20.70 -6.12 -3.45
N ASN A 246 21.00 -4.92 -3.00
CA ASN A 246 20.26 -3.71 -3.29
C ASN A 246 21.23 -2.75 -3.97
N SER A 247 21.01 -2.49 -5.26
CA SER A 247 21.95 -1.76 -6.10
C SER A 247 21.22 -0.85 -7.11
N GLY A 248 21.98 -0.07 -7.86
CA GLY A 248 21.46 0.85 -8.85
C GLY A 248 22.00 2.25 -8.65
N SER A 249 21.39 3.23 -9.29
CA SER A 249 21.77 4.65 -9.18
C SER A 249 21.04 5.38 -8.05
N LEU A 250 20.18 4.68 -7.29
CA LEU A 250 19.51 5.23 -6.11
C LEU A 250 20.45 5.28 -4.92
N GLY A 251 20.29 6.31 -4.08
CA GLY A 251 21.04 6.47 -2.83
C GLY A 251 22.51 6.77 -3.04
N ASN A 252 23.30 6.49 -2.01
CA ASN A 252 24.75 6.72 -2.03
C ASN A 252 25.47 5.52 -2.67
N PRO A 253 26.07 5.66 -3.88
CA PRO A 253 26.71 4.57 -4.59
C PRO A 253 27.94 3.98 -3.87
N SER A 254 28.42 4.63 -2.82
CA SER A 254 29.56 4.16 -2.02
C SER A 254 29.17 3.15 -0.93
N ARG A 255 27.88 2.90 -0.69
CA ARG A 255 27.41 1.91 0.29
C ARG A 255 26.84 0.70 -0.41
N SER A 256 27.48 -0.45 -0.22
CA SER A 256 26.93 -1.76 -0.61
C SER A 256 25.88 -2.19 0.41
N ILE A 257 24.62 -2.31 -0.02
CA ILE A 257 23.50 -2.77 0.81
C ILE A 257 23.27 -4.23 0.47
N GLU A 258 24.13 -5.11 0.98
CA GLU A 258 24.15 -6.52 0.64
C GLU A 258 24.25 -7.40 1.90
N SER A 259 23.62 -8.57 1.84
CA SER A 259 23.77 -9.64 2.83
C SER A 259 23.95 -10.98 2.12
N ASN A 260 25.14 -11.54 2.21
CA ASN A 260 25.48 -12.81 1.55
C ASN A 260 26.04 -13.77 2.61
N SER A 261 25.50 -14.97 2.68
CA SER A 261 25.96 -15.95 3.67
C SER A 261 25.74 -17.38 3.18
N TYR A 262 26.55 -18.27 3.70
CA TYR A 262 26.31 -19.71 3.62
C TYR A 262 26.28 -20.29 5.03
N GLY A 263 25.57 -21.39 5.21
CA GLY A 263 25.44 -22.01 6.53
C GLY A 263 25.13 -23.48 6.49
N LEU A 264 25.39 -24.09 7.62
CA LEU A 264 25.01 -25.47 7.92
C LEU A 264 23.87 -25.46 8.93
N GLY A 265 22.88 -26.30 8.70
CA GLY A 265 21.71 -26.35 9.57
C GLY A 265 21.14 -27.73 9.76
N ILE A 266 20.20 -27.80 10.66
CA ILE A 266 19.39 -28.97 10.93
C ILE A 266 17.92 -28.62 10.89
N ARG A 267 17.13 -29.45 10.24
CA ARG A 267 15.66 -29.46 10.30
C ARG A 267 15.22 -30.51 11.30
N TRP A 268 14.67 -30.07 12.40
CA TRP A 268 14.13 -30.96 13.42
C TRP A 268 12.63 -31.16 13.23
N LEU A 269 12.23 -32.37 12.86
CA LEU A 269 10.83 -32.80 12.72
C LEU A 269 10.25 -33.17 14.11
N ILE A 270 9.80 -32.16 14.85
CA ILE A 270 9.23 -32.35 16.20
C ILE A 270 7.99 -33.25 16.11
N SER A 271 7.15 -33.01 15.12
CA SER A 271 6.01 -33.84 14.76
C SER A 271 5.72 -33.72 13.25
N PRO A 272 4.82 -34.53 12.65
CA PRO A 272 4.43 -34.41 11.23
C PRO A 272 3.86 -33.02 10.86
N ARG A 273 3.52 -32.22 11.86
CA ARG A 273 2.89 -30.90 11.69
C ARG A 273 3.73 -29.74 12.23
N VAL A 274 4.91 -30.03 12.75
CA VAL A 274 5.81 -29.03 13.33
C VAL A 274 7.23 -29.37 12.93
N PHE A 275 7.91 -28.44 12.30
CA PHE A 275 9.35 -28.53 12.15
C PHE A 275 10.04 -27.21 12.51
N LEU A 276 11.27 -27.34 12.98
CA LEU A 276 12.15 -26.24 13.32
C LEU A 276 13.43 -26.38 12.50
N ASP A 277 13.73 -25.37 11.71
CA ASP A 277 15.02 -25.21 11.03
C ASP A 277 15.91 -24.33 11.89
N VAL A 278 17.15 -24.74 12.11
CA VAL A 278 18.18 -23.92 12.75
C VAL A 278 19.44 -24.03 11.93
N SER A 279 20.05 -22.92 11.55
CA SER A 279 21.32 -22.91 10.85
C SER A 279 22.28 -21.89 11.42
N TYR A 280 23.57 -22.24 11.43
CA TYR A 280 24.66 -21.33 11.72
C TYR A 280 25.22 -20.85 10.38
N ASN A 281 25.29 -19.53 10.20
CA ASN A 281 25.57 -18.92 8.92
C ASN A 281 26.80 -18.02 9.05
N GLN A 282 27.65 -18.08 8.03
CA GLN A 282 28.85 -17.27 7.91
C GLN A 282 28.70 -16.31 6.74
N PRO A 283 28.88 -15.00 6.93
CA PRO A 283 28.89 -14.03 5.84
C PRO A 283 30.00 -14.30 4.80
N ILE A 284 29.73 -13.97 3.55
CA ILE A 284 30.68 -14.11 2.45
C ILE A 284 31.36 -12.77 2.20
N GLY A 285 32.68 -12.73 2.43
CA GLY A 285 33.48 -11.49 2.30
C GLY A 285 33.25 -10.51 3.46
N ASN A 286 34.00 -9.42 3.44
CA ASN A 286 33.92 -8.35 4.47
C ASN A 286 32.82 -7.36 4.08
N LYS A 287 31.56 -7.78 4.17
CA LYS A 287 30.42 -6.90 3.93
C LYS A 287 30.10 -6.10 5.19
N LEU A 288 29.77 -4.84 4.97
CA LEU A 288 29.38 -3.95 6.07
C LEU A 288 27.86 -3.96 6.24
N ASP A 289 27.43 -3.87 7.47
CA ASP A 289 26.06 -3.58 7.79
C ASP A 289 25.74 -2.09 7.53
N ILE A 290 24.51 -1.73 7.75
CA ILE A 290 24.01 -0.38 7.56
C ILE A 290 24.71 0.64 8.48
N ASP A 291 25.25 0.22 9.62
CA ASP A 291 25.98 1.06 10.60
C ASP A 291 27.49 1.13 10.31
N GLY A 292 27.96 0.42 9.28
CA GLY A 292 29.36 0.39 8.85
C GLY A 292 30.20 -0.64 9.61
N ASN A 293 29.58 -1.56 10.35
CA ASN A 293 30.28 -2.66 11.01
C ASN A 293 30.36 -3.88 10.08
N GLU A 294 31.38 -4.70 10.24
CA GLU A 294 31.47 -5.99 9.53
C GLU A 294 30.35 -6.92 9.98
N GLN A 295 29.64 -7.52 9.02
CA GLN A 295 28.60 -8.53 9.31
C GLN A 295 29.22 -9.73 10.00
N GLN A 296 28.63 -10.12 11.12
CA GLN A 296 29.11 -11.20 11.96
C GLN A 296 28.43 -12.52 11.61
N GLU A 297 28.99 -13.63 12.11
CA GLU A 297 28.35 -14.93 12.06
C GLU A 297 27.05 -14.92 12.88
N TYR A 298 26.02 -15.57 12.37
CA TYR A 298 24.70 -15.52 12.99
C TYR A 298 23.94 -16.83 12.94
N VAL A 299 22.96 -16.96 13.81
CA VAL A 299 22.01 -18.07 13.83
C VAL A 299 20.72 -17.66 13.13
N ASN A 300 20.33 -18.44 12.12
CA ASN A 300 18.99 -18.35 11.54
C ASN A 300 18.12 -19.44 12.14
N ALA A 301 16.90 -19.09 12.54
CA ALA A 301 15.92 -20.05 13.00
C ALA A 301 14.56 -19.80 12.34
N ALA A 302 13.88 -20.88 11.93
CA ALA A 302 12.56 -20.81 11.34
C ALA A 302 11.68 -21.95 11.82
N ILE A 303 10.48 -21.65 12.28
CA ILE A 303 9.50 -22.63 12.71
C ILE A 303 8.29 -22.60 11.77
N LYS A 304 7.82 -23.80 11.38
CA LYS A 304 6.51 -23.97 10.75
C LYS A 304 5.67 -24.92 11.60
N TRP A 305 4.50 -24.46 11.98
CA TRP A 305 3.58 -25.21 12.83
C TRP A 305 2.16 -25.16 12.24
N GLN A 306 1.65 -26.32 11.89
CA GLN A 306 0.31 -26.47 11.30
C GLN A 306 -0.48 -27.56 12.08
N PRO A 307 -0.97 -27.26 13.31
CA PRO A 307 -1.63 -28.24 14.16
C PRO A 307 -2.91 -28.80 13.55
N SER A 308 -3.54 -28.02 12.66
CA SER A 308 -4.75 -28.41 11.93
C SER A 308 -4.77 -27.80 10.52
N SER A 309 -5.70 -28.21 9.68
CA SER A 309 -5.94 -27.55 8.39
C SER A 309 -6.41 -26.09 8.52
N ARG A 310 -6.79 -25.67 9.72
CA ARG A 310 -7.36 -24.36 10.02
C ARG A 310 -6.39 -23.41 10.74
N THR A 311 -5.26 -23.90 11.19
CA THR A 311 -4.28 -23.11 11.95
C THR A 311 -2.91 -23.31 11.36
N ARG A 312 -2.26 -22.22 11.00
CA ARG A 312 -0.89 -22.19 10.48
C ARG A 312 -0.11 -21.07 11.16
N LEU A 313 1.11 -21.38 11.55
CA LEU A 313 2.08 -20.42 12.07
C LEU A 313 3.41 -20.67 11.39
N GLU A 314 3.99 -19.60 10.87
CA GLU A 314 5.35 -19.55 10.37
C GLU A 314 6.04 -18.36 11.04
N ALA A 315 7.20 -18.59 11.62
CA ALA A 315 8.01 -17.53 12.19
C ALA A 315 9.48 -17.78 11.85
N ASN A 316 10.22 -16.72 11.62
CA ASN A 316 11.65 -16.79 11.37
C ASN A 316 12.38 -15.60 12.00
N ILE A 317 13.62 -15.87 12.39
CA ILE A 317 14.61 -14.88 12.79
C ILE A 317 15.87 -15.11 11.97
N SER A 318 16.45 -14.04 11.45
CA SER A 318 17.67 -14.05 10.66
C SER A 318 18.44 -12.75 10.90
N GLU A 319 19.59 -12.61 10.28
CA GLU A 319 20.32 -11.36 10.24
C GLU A 319 20.48 -10.92 8.78
N ARG A 320 20.31 -9.63 8.55
CA ARG A 320 20.43 -8.97 7.25
C ARG A 320 21.36 -7.75 7.41
N PHE A 321 21.62 -7.04 6.33
CA PHE A 321 22.48 -5.85 6.33
C PHE A 321 22.04 -4.76 7.31
N TYR A 322 20.82 -4.77 7.79
CA TYR A 322 20.27 -3.83 8.79
C TYR A 322 20.16 -4.41 10.20
N GLY A 323 20.82 -5.55 10.46
CA GLY A 323 20.78 -6.27 11.73
C GLY A 323 19.69 -7.35 11.77
N ASN A 324 19.16 -7.63 12.95
CA ASN A 324 18.16 -8.67 13.15
C ASN A 324 16.91 -8.44 12.30
N SER A 325 16.52 -9.47 11.57
CA SER A 325 15.32 -9.52 10.72
C SER A 325 14.35 -10.57 11.24
N TYR A 326 13.08 -10.21 11.25
CA TYR A 326 12.01 -11.05 11.75
C TYR A 326 10.94 -11.25 10.68
N GLY A 327 10.36 -12.44 10.66
CA GLY A 327 9.16 -12.73 9.88
C GLY A 327 8.18 -13.50 10.74
N PHE A 328 6.91 -13.18 10.63
CA PHE A 328 5.85 -13.87 11.37
C PHE A 328 4.58 -13.91 10.52
N ASN A 329 3.98 -15.08 10.40
CA ASN A 329 2.69 -15.26 9.73
C ASN A 329 1.87 -16.28 10.52
N PHE A 330 0.78 -15.82 11.08
CA PHE A 330 -0.19 -16.64 11.79
C PHE A 330 -1.55 -16.52 11.14
N SER A 331 -2.18 -17.65 10.85
CA SER A 331 -3.57 -17.71 10.39
C SER A 331 -4.35 -18.76 11.17
N HIS A 332 -5.54 -18.38 11.57
CA HIS A 332 -6.51 -19.28 12.18
C HIS A 332 -7.89 -19.02 11.62
N GLU A 333 -8.50 -20.09 11.11
CA GLU A 333 -9.83 -20.03 10.52
C GLU A 333 -10.75 -21.09 11.15
N ASN A 334 -11.89 -20.68 11.64
CA ASN A 334 -12.95 -21.58 12.02
C ASN A 334 -14.25 -21.17 11.29
N ARG A 335 -15.36 -21.84 11.58
CA ARG A 335 -16.64 -21.63 10.86
C ARG A 335 -17.09 -20.16 10.81
N ARG A 336 -16.73 -19.34 11.78
CA ARG A 336 -17.22 -17.96 11.94
C ARG A 336 -16.15 -16.92 12.18
N LEU A 337 -14.96 -17.33 12.56
CA LEU A 337 -13.88 -16.44 12.93
C LEU A 337 -12.65 -16.75 12.09
N THR A 338 -12.16 -15.73 11.42
CA THR A 338 -10.88 -15.75 10.69
C THR A 338 -9.96 -14.74 11.32
N ASN A 339 -8.75 -15.18 11.71
CA ASN A 339 -7.70 -14.32 12.23
C ASN A 339 -6.46 -14.47 11.36
N SER A 340 -5.80 -13.36 11.05
CA SER A 340 -4.51 -13.33 10.39
C SER A 340 -3.62 -12.28 11.04
N ILE A 341 -2.40 -12.67 11.39
CA ILE A 341 -1.36 -11.76 11.89
C ILE A 341 -0.13 -11.96 11.03
N ILE A 342 0.37 -10.87 10.46
CA ILE A 342 1.53 -10.88 9.58
C ILE A 342 2.51 -9.82 10.05
N TYR A 343 3.77 -10.20 10.22
CA TYR A 343 4.89 -9.27 10.35
C TYR A 343 5.90 -9.56 9.25
N LYS A 344 6.29 -8.52 8.52
CA LYS A 344 7.27 -8.63 7.45
C LYS A 344 8.17 -7.40 7.40
N GLU A 345 9.38 -7.60 6.89
CA GLU A 345 10.35 -6.57 6.61
C GLU A 345 10.78 -6.68 5.15
N ASP A 346 10.73 -5.57 4.41
CA ASP A 346 11.08 -5.52 3.00
C ASP A 346 11.75 -4.17 2.64
N VAL A 347 12.61 -4.19 1.64
CA VAL A 347 13.21 -2.99 1.08
C VAL A 347 12.40 -2.55 -0.13
N GLN A 348 12.13 -1.26 -0.24
CA GLN A 348 11.35 -0.67 -1.32
C GLN A 348 12.05 0.54 -1.91
N THR A 349 11.67 0.89 -3.16
CA THR A 349 12.15 2.04 -3.92
C THR A 349 10.95 2.77 -4.55
N PHE A 350 11.11 4.04 -4.92
CA PHE A 350 10.12 4.85 -5.63
C PHE A 350 8.73 4.84 -4.97
N THR A 351 8.67 5.21 -3.69
CA THR A 351 7.41 5.30 -2.96
C THR A 351 6.92 6.74 -2.84
N ARG A 352 5.60 6.93 -2.67
CA ARG A 352 4.99 8.25 -2.43
C ARG A 352 5.05 8.71 -0.96
N ASN A 353 5.92 8.16 -0.14
CA ASN A 353 5.92 8.38 1.31
C ASN A 353 7.13 9.17 1.78
N ASN A 354 7.78 9.94 0.90
CA ASN A 354 8.91 10.77 1.28
C ASN A 354 8.45 12.22 1.47
N PHE A 355 8.69 12.78 2.66
CA PHE A 355 8.34 14.14 3.00
C PHE A 355 9.59 14.94 3.30
N VAL A 356 9.68 16.13 2.72
CA VAL A 356 10.72 17.12 3.02
C VAL A 356 10.09 18.39 3.55
N THR A 357 10.81 19.07 4.42
CA THR A 357 10.40 20.37 4.92
C THR A 357 10.79 21.45 3.93
N ASN A 358 9.80 22.17 3.42
CA ASN A 358 10.01 23.33 2.55
C ASN A 358 9.54 24.59 3.26
N ILE A 359 10.24 25.70 3.03
CA ILE A 359 9.78 27.03 3.46
C ILE A 359 8.82 27.54 2.40
N VAL A 360 7.55 27.70 2.77
CA VAL A 360 6.46 28.14 1.88
C VAL A 360 6.11 29.62 2.05
N GLY A 361 6.72 30.31 3.01
CA GLY A 361 6.51 31.72 3.29
C GLY A 361 7.19 32.15 4.59
N TYR A 362 6.91 33.36 5.00
CA TYR A 362 7.43 33.93 6.24
C TYR A 362 6.36 34.70 7.00
N TYR A 363 6.31 34.53 8.33
CA TYR A 363 5.57 35.40 9.24
C TYR A 363 6.45 36.58 9.64
N PHE A 364 5.94 37.78 9.46
CA PHE A 364 6.54 39.02 9.92
C PHE A 364 5.79 39.53 11.13
N CYS A 365 6.40 39.44 12.30
CA CYS A 365 5.80 39.81 13.57
C CYS A 365 6.47 41.06 14.13
N PRO A 366 5.73 42.09 14.63
CA PRO A 366 6.32 43.32 15.19
C PRO A 366 7.20 43.03 16.39
N ASN A 367 8.40 43.66 16.47
CA ASN A 367 9.40 43.42 17.53
C ASN A 367 8.96 43.87 18.94
N ASN A 368 7.89 44.66 19.07
CA ASN A 368 7.55 45.39 20.31
C ASN A 368 6.40 44.80 21.11
N THR A 369 5.84 43.69 20.71
CA THR A 369 4.74 43.04 21.41
C THR A 369 5.05 41.58 21.66
N VAL A 370 4.54 41.05 22.78
CA VAL A 370 4.36 39.59 22.93
C VAL A 370 3.23 39.24 21.94
N SER A 371 3.61 39.14 20.68
CA SER A 371 2.69 39.04 19.56
C SER A 371 1.95 37.73 19.65
N THR A 372 0.66 37.79 19.69
CA THR A 372 -0.17 36.69 19.22
C THR A 372 0.04 36.60 17.70
N ILE A 373 0.02 35.38 17.14
CA ILE A 373 0.15 35.14 15.71
C ILE A 373 -0.79 36.02 14.86
N ASP A 374 -1.88 36.48 15.45
CA ASP A 374 -2.90 37.35 14.82
C ASP A 374 -2.38 38.75 14.43
N GLU A 375 -1.27 39.20 14.99
CA GLU A 375 -0.63 40.49 14.64
C GLU A 375 0.45 40.37 13.58
N CYS A 376 0.77 39.17 13.15
CA CYS A 376 1.76 38.90 12.12
C CYS A 376 1.11 38.89 10.72
N PHE A 377 1.83 39.35 9.72
CA PHE A 377 1.38 39.20 8.33
C PHE A 377 2.26 38.19 7.60
N VAL A 378 1.73 37.58 6.56
CA VAL A 378 2.40 36.55 5.77
C VAL A 378 2.87 37.15 4.45
N GLU A 379 4.09 36.88 4.06
CA GLU A 379 4.66 37.24 2.77
C GLU A 379 5.31 36.03 2.10
N ASP A 380 5.00 35.84 0.83
CA ASP A 380 5.49 34.71 0.02
C ASP A 380 6.91 34.92 -0.53
N SER A 381 7.43 36.13 -0.52
CA SER A 381 8.61 36.45 -1.33
C SER A 381 9.92 36.42 -0.57
N ALA A 382 10.93 35.81 -1.19
CA ALA A 382 12.33 35.80 -0.75
C ALA A 382 12.96 37.22 -0.61
N ILE A 383 12.29 38.29 -1.05
CA ILE A 383 12.73 39.69 -0.93
C ILE A 383 12.75 40.12 0.54
N LEU A 384 11.97 39.47 1.39
CA LEU A 384 11.87 39.72 2.83
C LEU A 384 12.59 38.67 3.68
N SER A 385 13.66 38.07 3.17
CA SER A 385 14.54 37.18 3.93
C SER A 385 14.93 37.80 5.27
N PRO A 386 15.09 37.02 6.36
CA PRO A 386 15.58 37.50 7.65
C PRO A 386 16.85 38.36 7.59
N ASP A 387 17.68 38.12 6.58
CA ASP A 387 18.95 38.83 6.33
C ASP A 387 18.75 40.15 5.57
N ASN A 388 17.55 40.55 5.19
CA ASN A 388 17.32 41.80 4.47
C ASN A 388 17.25 42.99 5.45
N PRO A 389 18.15 44.02 5.30
CA PRO A 389 18.20 45.16 6.19
C PRO A 389 16.92 46.02 6.23
N ASN A 390 15.98 45.83 5.28
CA ASN A 390 14.71 46.55 5.28
C ASN A 390 13.66 45.97 6.25
N ASN A 391 13.97 44.84 6.90
CA ASN A 391 13.08 44.21 7.89
C ASN A 391 13.30 44.74 9.32
N GLN A 392 13.88 45.93 9.48
CA GLN A 392 14.05 46.55 10.78
C GLN A 392 12.68 46.81 11.43
N GLY A 393 12.46 46.20 12.59
CA GLY A 393 11.21 46.31 13.35
C GLY A 393 10.32 45.07 13.34
N TYR A 394 10.68 44.04 12.60
CA TYR A 394 9.98 42.76 12.55
C TYR A 394 10.88 41.59 12.91
N GLN A 395 10.35 40.63 13.65
CA GLN A 395 10.87 39.27 13.76
C GLN A 395 10.29 38.42 12.63
N VAL A 396 11.13 37.70 11.91
CA VAL A 396 10.75 36.90 10.76
C VAL A 396 10.84 35.42 11.13
N PHE A 397 9.72 34.70 10.98
CA PHE A 397 9.65 33.27 11.23
C PHE A 397 9.32 32.54 9.93
N PRO A 398 10.11 31.54 9.52
CA PRO A 398 9.78 30.77 8.31
C PRO A 398 8.53 29.91 8.54
N ILE A 399 7.61 29.94 7.58
CA ILE A 399 6.50 29.01 7.51
C ILE A 399 7.00 27.76 6.81
N GLN A 400 7.07 26.68 7.56
CA GLN A 400 7.56 25.40 7.07
C GLN A 400 6.37 24.45 6.83
N GLU A 401 6.37 23.80 5.67
CA GLU A 401 5.40 22.78 5.32
C GLU A 401 6.12 21.49 4.90
N LEU A 402 5.57 20.34 5.35
CA LEU A 402 6.01 19.04 4.89
C LEU A 402 5.41 18.78 3.51
N THR A 403 6.25 18.76 2.50
CA THR A 403 5.87 18.54 1.11
C THR A 403 6.24 17.11 0.71
N LEU A 404 5.32 16.44 0.04
CA LEU A 404 5.56 15.13 -0.55
C LEU A 404 6.53 15.29 -1.73
N VAL A 405 7.59 14.50 -1.74
CA VAL A 405 8.56 14.46 -2.82
C VAL A 405 8.81 13.03 -3.27
N GLU A 406 9.43 12.89 -4.43
CA GLU A 406 9.81 11.60 -4.95
C GLU A 406 10.86 10.92 -4.05
N ASP A 407 10.67 9.63 -3.80
CA ASP A 407 11.57 8.82 -3.00
C ASP A 407 12.64 8.17 -3.89
N ASN A 408 13.79 8.80 -3.98
CA ASN A 408 14.94 8.36 -4.77
C ASN A 408 15.97 7.58 -3.94
N VAL A 409 15.53 6.88 -2.91
CA VAL A 409 16.38 6.12 -1.99
C VAL A 409 15.80 4.74 -1.70
N PHE A 410 16.64 3.85 -1.18
CA PHE A 410 16.17 2.60 -0.60
C PHE A 410 15.56 2.86 0.78
N SER A 411 14.39 2.30 1.03
CA SER A 411 13.68 2.40 2.30
C SER A 411 13.41 1.01 2.86
N LEU A 412 13.75 0.80 4.13
CA LEU A 412 13.36 -0.40 4.87
C LEU A 412 11.97 -0.21 5.46
N ASN A 413 11.06 -1.10 5.09
CA ASN A 413 9.69 -1.11 5.58
C ASN A 413 9.48 -2.29 6.52
N LYS A 414 8.96 -2.02 7.72
CA LYS A 414 8.56 -3.01 8.71
C LYS A 414 7.06 -2.91 8.93
N THR A 415 6.36 -3.97 8.59
CA THR A 415 4.88 -3.96 8.62
C THR A 415 4.36 -5.05 9.55
N LEU A 416 3.52 -4.66 10.51
CA LEU A 416 2.75 -5.55 11.36
C LEU A 416 1.26 -5.35 11.04
N GLY A 417 0.60 -6.40 10.58
CA GLY A 417 -0.85 -6.39 10.32
C GLY A 417 -1.56 -7.44 11.14
N TRP A 418 -2.71 -7.10 11.71
CA TRP A 418 -3.64 -8.03 12.31
C TRP A 418 -5.04 -7.78 11.77
N SER A 419 -5.64 -8.81 11.23
CA SER A 419 -7.03 -8.83 10.75
C SER A 419 -7.82 -9.92 11.45
N SER A 420 -9.00 -9.57 11.94
CA SER A 420 -9.94 -10.49 12.57
C SER A 420 -11.34 -10.25 12.03
N VAL A 421 -11.96 -11.27 11.46
CA VAL A 421 -13.32 -11.21 10.91
C VAL A 421 -14.20 -12.23 11.58
N LEU A 422 -15.28 -11.77 12.23
CA LEU A 422 -16.31 -12.59 12.84
C LEU A 422 -17.60 -12.51 12.01
N ALA A 423 -17.93 -13.59 11.29
CA ALA A 423 -19.13 -13.71 10.46
C ALA A 423 -20.24 -14.43 11.21
N LEU A 424 -21.21 -13.67 11.75
CA LEU A 424 -22.44 -14.18 12.34
C LEU A 424 -23.58 -14.19 11.29
N PRO A 425 -24.69 -14.91 11.49
CA PRO A 425 -25.75 -15.02 10.48
C PRO A 425 -26.33 -13.69 9.98
N ARG A 426 -26.34 -12.66 10.82
CA ARG A 426 -26.86 -11.33 10.48
C ARG A 426 -25.87 -10.20 10.75
N THR A 427 -24.71 -10.48 11.34
CA THR A 427 -23.76 -9.47 11.75
C THR A 427 -22.36 -9.88 11.34
N ASN A 428 -21.66 -9.01 10.64
CA ASN A 428 -20.23 -9.14 10.38
C ASN A 428 -19.50 -8.10 11.24
N ILE A 429 -18.46 -8.55 11.93
CA ILE A 429 -17.57 -7.67 12.69
C ILE A 429 -16.18 -7.91 12.12
N SER A 430 -15.53 -6.84 11.66
CA SER A 430 -14.14 -6.89 11.23
C SER A 430 -13.31 -5.89 12.02
N PHE A 431 -12.21 -6.38 12.54
CA PHE A 431 -11.18 -5.59 13.21
C PHE A 431 -9.91 -5.70 12.39
N ASN A 432 -9.30 -4.57 12.07
CA ASN A 432 -8.02 -4.52 11.40
C ASN A 432 -7.11 -3.51 12.11
N THR A 433 -5.87 -3.89 12.31
CA THR A 433 -4.82 -2.96 12.73
C THR A 433 -3.58 -3.20 11.91
N ASN A 434 -2.94 -2.11 11.49
CA ASN A 434 -1.73 -2.13 10.71
C ASN A 434 -0.76 -1.09 11.26
N ARG A 435 0.46 -1.52 11.54
CA ARG A 435 1.59 -0.65 11.87
C ARG A 435 2.62 -0.78 10.79
N HIS A 436 2.96 0.33 10.17
CA HIS A 436 3.98 0.43 9.15
C HIS A 436 5.05 1.42 9.59
N LYS A 437 6.29 0.95 9.68
CA LYS A 437 7.46 1.77 9.98
C LYS A 437 8.35 1.78 8.75
N ARG A 438 8.66 2.98 8.25
CA ARG A 438 9.56 3.22 7.13
C ARG A 438 10.84 3.86 7.66
N ILE A 439 11.98 3.35 7.22
CA ILE A 439 13.30 3.88 7.54
C ILE A 439 14.02 4.18 6.23
N ASN A 440 14.34 5.43 6.00
CA ASN A 440 15.19 5.83 4.88
C ASN A 440 16.62 5.33 5.16
N LEU A 441 17.17 4.52 4.25
CA LEU A 441 18.47 3.87 4.49
C LEU A 441 19.66 4.82 4.40
N ASP A 442 19.51 5.99 3.76
CA ASP A 442 20.56 6.98 3.64
C ASP A 442 20.55 7.98 4.80
N SER A 443 19.41 8.64 5.03
CA SER A 443 19.25 9.68 6.05
C SER A 443 18.96 9.14 7.46
N ARG A 444 18.52 7.90 7.58
CA ARG A 444 18.04 7.26 8.82
C ARG A 444 16.77 7.88 9.40
N ILE A 445 16.14 8.74 8.64
CA ILE A 445 14.86 9.33 9.04
C ILE A 445 13.81 8.22 9.05
N GLU A 446 13.00 8.23 10.09
CA GLU A 446 11.94 7.26 10.32
C GLU A 446 10.57 7.93 10.19
N ASP A 447 9.65 7.24 9.53
CA ASP A 447 8.23 7.58 9.51
C ASP A 447 7.44 6.37 10.04
N GLU A 448 6.39 6.62 10.81
CA GLU A 448 5.53 5.57 11.33
C GLU A 448 4.06 5.88 11.04
N TYR A 449 3.35 4.86 10.63
CA TYR A 449 1.92 4.89 10.35
C TYR A 449 1.21 3.75 11.08
N ASN A 450 0.29 4.10 11.96
CA ASN A 450 -0.55 3.17 12.71
C ASN A 450 -2.01 3.38 12.32
N ALA A 451 -2.67 2.35 11.82
CA ALA A 451 -4.09 2.41 11.51
C ALA A 451 -4.84 1.27 12.19
N THR A 452 -5.93 1.59 12.86
CA THR A 452 -6.82 0.63 13.49
C THR A 452 -8.25 0.91 13.07
N SER A 453 -8.98 -0.11 12.65
CA SER A 453 -10.39 0.03 12.26
C SER A 453 -11.24 -1.09 12.83
N LEU A 454 -12.46 -0.74 13.21
CA LEU A 454 -13.52 -1.64 13.63
C LEU A 454 -14.75 -1.37 12.76
N ASN A 455 -15.17 -2.37 11.98
CA ASN A 455 -16.37 -2.28 11.16
C ASN A 455 -17.39 -3.29 11.67
N ILE A 456 -18.59 -2.84 11.95
CA ILE A 456 -19.72 -3.68 12.37
C ILE A 456 -20.84 -3.46 11.36
N SER A 457 -21.25 -4.53 10.67
CA SER A 457 -22.33 -4.48 9.70
C SER A 457 -23.43 -5.48 10.10
N ARG A 458 -24.66 -5.02 10.25
CA ARG A 458 -25.79 -5.85 10.67
C ARG A 458 -26.97 -5.75 9.68
N LYS A 459 -27.39 -6.89 9.18
CA LYS A 459 -28.64 -7.02 8.42
C LYS A 459 -29.83 -6.88 9.38
N ILE A 460 -30.62 -5.82 9.22
CA ILE A 460 -31.86 -5.59 9.98
C ILE A 460 -33.00 -6.37 9.33
N SER A 461 -33.06 -6.36 8.01
CA SER A 461 -34.03 -7.11 7.21
C SER A 461 -33.37 -7.76 5.99
N GLY A 462 -34.13 -8.42 5.15
CA GLY A 462 -33.64 -8.95 3.87
C GLY A 462 -33.16 -7.87 2.90
N ARG A 463 -33.60 -6.62 3.09
CA ARG A 463 -33.33 -5.49 2.21
C ARG A 463 -32.66 -4.30 2.90
N SER A 464 -32.34 -4.40 4.18
CA SER A 464 -31.72 -3.27 4.91
C SER A 464 -30.58 -3.71 5.82
N ARG A 465 -29.57 -2.87 5.89
CA ARG A 465 -28.35 -3.04 6.67
C ARG A 465 -28.00 -1.75 7.39
N VAL A 466 -27.45 -1.87 8.59
CA VAL A 466 -26.81 -0.78 9.32
C VAL A 466 -25.34 -1.11 9.49
N GLY A 467 -24.50 -0.14 9.27
CA GLY A 467 -23.05 -0.20 9.50
C GLY A 467 -22.61 0.81 10.55
N LEU A 468 -21.57 0.44 11.28
CA LEU A 468 -20.78 1.31 12.16
C LEU A 468 -19.31 1.10 11.82
N ASP A 469 -18.64 2.18 11.42
CA ASP A 469 -17.22 2.20 11.12
C ASP A 469 -16.53 3.15 12.10
N ILE A 470 -15.54 2.62 12.81
CA ILE A 470 -14.69 3.39 13.72
C ILE A 470 -13.27 3.21 13.24
N SER A 471 -12.55 4.30 12.97
CA SER A 471 -11.14 4.22 12.63
C SER A 471 -10.32 5.23 13.43
N TYR A 472 -9.12 4.79 13.77
CA TYR A 472 -8.06 5.58 14.36
C TYR A 472 -6.82 5.43 13.51
N THR A 473 -6.22 6.55 13.10
CA THR A 473 -4.96 6.56 12.38
C THR A 473 -4.02 7.54 13.06
N GLU A 474 -2.78 7.10 13.29
CA GLU A 474 -1.70 7.94 13.78
C GLU A 474 -0.55 7.89 12.77
N THR A 475 -0.07 9.06 12.38
CA THR A 475 1.05 9.22 11.45
C THR A 475 2.10 10.05 12.13
N SER A 476 3.29 9.50 12.38
CA SER A 476 4.45 10.22 12.89
C SER A 476 5.48 10.35 11.76
N LEU A 477 5.81 11.56 11.39
CA LEU A 477 6.70 11.88 10.28
C LEU A 477 8.00 12.45 10.83
N GLN A 478 9.12 12.12 10.20
CA GLN A 478 10.46 12.60 10.51
C GLN A 478 10.84 12.43 12.00
N ILE A 479 10.56 11.25 12.53
CA ILE A 479 10.78 10.90 13.96
C ILE A 479 12.25 11.15 14.35
N ASN A 480 12.45 11.73 15.54
CA ASN A 480 13.75 12.13 16.09
C ASN A 480 14.46 13.25 15.31
N THR A 481 13.76 14.06 14.53
CA THR A 481 14.28 15.27 13.91
C THR A 481 13.64 16.52 14.53
N GLU A 482 14.19 17.70 14.22
CA GLU A 482 13.59 18.99 14.62
C GLU A 482 12.21 19.23 13.98
N PHE A 483 11.87 18.45 12.94
CA PHE A 483 10.64 18.57 12.17
C PHE A 483 9.65 17.44 12.45
N GLU A 484 9.86 16.71 13.55
CA GLU A 484 8.95 15.64 13.96
C GLU A 484 7.53 16.18 14.11
N ARG A 485 6.60 15.47 13.48
CA ARG A 485 5.17 15.79 13.57
C ARG A 485 4.35 14.53 13.71
N THR A 486 3.42 14.55 14.66
CA THR A 486 2.44 13.47 14.85
C THR A 486 1.03 13.97 14.61
N ASP A 487 0.34 13.32 13.69
CA ASP A 487 -1.06 13.55 13.35
C ASP A 487 -1.91 12.38 13.78
N ARG A 488 -3.04 12.63 14.45
CA ARG A 488 -3.98 11.62 14.93
C ARG A 488 -5.37 11.88 14.36
N TYR A 489 -5.88 10.92 13.60
CA TYR A 489 -7.20 10.95 12.98
C TYR A 489 -8.14 10.01 13.70
N ARG A 490 -9.33 10.49 14.05
CA ARG A 490 -10.41 9.71 14.64
C ARG A 490 -11.65 9.90 13.76
N ARG A 491 -12.12 8.82 13.15
CA ARG A 491 -13.31 8.85 12.31
C ARG A 491 -14.36 7.89 12.86
N TYR A 492 -15.58 8.39 12.92
CA TYR A 492 -16.77 7.64 13.27
C TYR A 492 -17.77 7.77 12.13
N LYS A 493 -18.29 6.67 11.62
CA LYS A 493 -19.28 6.68 10.55
C LYS A 493 -20.38 5.68 10.89
N VAL A 494 -21.64 6.12 10.78
CA VAL A 494 -22.81 5.27 10.82
C VAL A 494 -23.49 5.36 9.46
N ASN A 495 -23.81 4.20 8.87
CA ASN A 495 -24.51 4.15 7.60
C ASN A 495 -25.73 3.25 7.67
N TYR A 496 -26.77 3.60 6.90
CA TYR A 496 -27.96 2.82 6.67
C TYR A 496 -28.16 2.60 5.18
N GLU A 497 -28.09 1.37 4.76
CA GLU A 497 -28.30 0.92 3.38
C GLU A 497 -29.65 0.23 3.25
N LYS A 498 -30.41 0.54 2.19
CA LYS A 498 -31.69 -0.07 1.88
C LYS A 498 -31.83 -0.36 0.38
N SER A 499 -31.98 -1.62 0.02
CA SER A 499 -32.41 -2.01 -1.32
C SER A 499 -33.91 -1.78 -1.47
N LEU A 500 -34.29 -0.82 -2.30
CA LEU A 500 -35.68 -0.50 -2.58
C LEU A 500 -36.32 -1.57 -3.49
N ASN A 501 -35.55 -2.02 -4.49
CA ASN A 501 -35.87 -3.18 -5.32
C ASN A 501 -34.53 -3.88 -5.73
N SER A 502 -34.57 -4.77 -6.73
CA SER A 502 -33.39 -5.53 -7.18
C SER A 502 -32.29 -4.67 -7.81
N THR A 503 -32.62 -3.48 -8.33
CA THR A 503 -31.73 -2.62 -9.08
C THR A 503 -31.57 -1.22 -8.49
N LEU A 504 -32.32 -0.87 -7.44
CA LEU A 504 -32.29 0.46 -6.82
C LEU A 504 -31.97 0.34 -5.34
N SER A 505 -30.91 1.00 -4.93
CA SER A 505 -30.51 1.09 -3.52
C SER A 505 -30.36 2.55 -3.08
N PHE A 506 -30.56 2.76 -1.80
CA PHE A 506 -30.38 4.02 -1.09
C PHE A 506 -29.43 3.80 0.08
N ASP A 507 -28.47 4.68 0.25
CA ASP A 507 -27.53 4.69 1.38
C ASP A 507 -27.55 6.09 2.04
N LEU A 508 -27.69 6.12 3.34
CA LEU A 508 -27.60 7.33 4.16
C LEU A 508 -26.46 7.15 5.14
N ALA A 509 -25.54 8.11 5.21
CA ALA A 509 -24.44 8.03 6.14
C ALA A 509 -24.25 9.37 6.89
N VAL A 510 -23.81 9.24 8.15
CA VAL A 510 -23.36 10.35 8.98
C VAL A 510 -21.97 10.00 9.46
N SER A 511 -21.03 10.91 9.32
CA SER A 511 -19.67 10.71 9.81
C SER A 511 -19.13 11.97 10.50
N TYR A 512 -18.25 11.72 11.45
CA TYR A 512 -17.49 12.75 12.15
C TYR A 512 -16.02 12.38 12.09
N LEU A 513 -15.19 13.33 11.69
CA LEU A 513 -13.75 13.22 11.59
C LEU A 513 -13.12 14.29 12.50
N ASN A 514 -12.17 13.87 13.33
CA ASN A 514 -11.35 14.77 14.12
C ASN A 514 -9.89 14.46 13.84
N ARG A 515 -9.13 15.48 13.46
CA ARG A 515 -7.68 15.42 13.35
C ARG A 515 -7.07 16.31 14.41
N SER A 516 -6.18 15.75 15.23
CA SER A 516 -5.29 16.48 16.12
C SER A 516 -3.85 16.35 15.65
N SER A 517 -3.11 17.43 15.60
CA SER A 517 -1.72 17.50 15.16
C SER A 517 -0.89 18.23 16.19
N ASP A 518 0.40 17.90 16.29
CA ASP A 518 1.37 18.68 17.09
C ASP A 518 1.59 20.08 16.49
N ASN A 519 1.31 20.24 15.19
CA ASN A 519 1.19 21.54 14.55
C ASN A 519 -0.29 21.95 14.47
N LEU A 520 -0.68 22.97 15.24
CA LEU A 520 -2.06 23.42 15.39
C LEU A 520 -2.74 23.80 14.06
N THR A 521 -1.99 24.26 13.06
CA THR A 521 -2.54 24.61 11.74
C THR A 521 -3.14 23.41 11.00
N PHE A 522 -2.79 22.19 11.39
CA PHE A 522 -3.32 20.95 10.81
C PHE A 522 -4.38 20.27 11.70
N THR A 523 -4.77 20.88 12.81
CA THR A 523 -5.84 20.37 13.67
C THR A 523 -7.18 20.82 13.09
N TYR A 524 -8.12 19.89 12.88
CA TYR A 524 -9.46 20.23 12.40
C TYR A 524 -10.50 19.18 12.81
N GLU A 525 -11.75 19.59 12.72
CA GLU A 525 -12.91 18.73 12.88
C GLU A 525 -13.78 18.81 11.63
N GLU A 526 -14.52 17.77 11.34
CA GLU A 526 -15.42 17.73 10.21
C GLU A 526 -16.62 16.82 10.49
N GLY A 527 -17.82 17.36 10.30
CA GLY A 527 -19.08 16.64 10.27
C GLY A 527 -19.60 16.48 8.85
N ARG A 528 -20.03 15.28 8.49
CA ARG A 528 -20.61 15.00 7.16
C ARG A 528 -21.92 14.26 7.25
N VAL A 529 -22.82 14.59 6.33
CA VAL A 529 -24.04 13.83 6.08
C VAL A 529 -24.09 13.55 4.57
N SER A 530 -24.24 12.28 4.18
CA SER A 530 -24.36 11.91 2.77
C SER A 530 -25.59 11.07 2.51
N ALA A 531 -26.17 11.27 1.32
CA ALA A 531 -27.30 10.52 0.80
C ALA A 531 -26.99 10.07 -0.63
N LYS A 532 -26.89 8.75 -0.84
CA LYS A 532 -26.51 8.14 -2.10
C LYS A 532 -27.61 7.27 -2.64
N ILE A 533 -27.88 7.42 -3.93
CA ILE A 533 -28.77 6.56 -4.70
C ILE A 533 -27.96 5.85 -5.78
N THR A 534 -28.13 4.53 -5.87
CA THR A 534 -27.51 3.72 -6.93
C THR A 534 -28.59 2.99 -7.68
N LYS A 535 -28.61 3.15 -9.02
CA LYS A 535 -29.52 2.46 -9.93
C LYS A 535 -28.74 1.55 -10.87
N GLY A 536 -28.87 0.24 -10.70
CA GLY A 536 -28.36 -0.77 -11.62
C GLY A 536 -29.33 -1.06 -12.78
N PHE A 537 -28.82 -1.64 -13.86
CA PHE A 537 -29.56 -1.94 -15.08
C PHE A 537 -29.43 -3.41 -15.47
#